data_b90c79161d72d8128b83634cd43a476f
#
_entry.id   b90c79161d72d8128b83634cd43a476f
#
_cell.length_a   1.000
_cell.length_b   1.000
_cell.length_c   1.000
_cell.angle_alpha   90.00
_cell.angle_beta   90.00
_cell.angle_gamma   90.00
#
_symmetry.space_group_name_H-M   'P 1'
#
loop_
_entity.id
_entity.type
_entity.pdbx_description
1 polymer ?
#
loop_
_entity_poly.entity_id
_entity_poly.type
_entity_poly.pdbx_seq_one_letter_code
_entity_poly.pdbx_strand_id
1 'polypeptide(L)'
;MGMQMKNKFLTNLIIMMFFVAGVSANSQTADKAVEELKEGNKRYVFNKPTHQNQNSKRRAEVAKGQNPIAVVVTCSDSRVSPEILFDQGIGDLFVIRTAGNIIDDIGLGSIEYAVEHLKVPLVLVLGHERCGAVDATVKGGEVHGHIKTIVSNINKAVDKARSKKGDLLENSIKQNIDNVVEQIRNSKPILENYSLKKKIKVLGAIYDLDDGTVRFN
;
A
#
# COMPACT_ATOMS: atom_id res chain seq x y z
N MET A 1 -72.95 -48.96 -16.73
CA MET A 1 -72.12 -49.43 -15.61
C MET A 1 -70.69 -49.11 -15.96
N GLY A 2 -70.28 -47.94 -15.68
CA GLY A 2 -68.95 -47.38 -16.11
C GLY A 2 -68.12 -47.03 -14.90
N MET A 3 -67.02 -47.69 -14.77
CA MET A 3 -66.06 -47.57 -13.67
C MET A 3 -65.05 -46.47 -14.00
N GLN A 4 -65.09 -45.39 -13.23
CA GLN A 4 -64.09 -44.27 -13.35
C GLN A 4 -62.85 -44.66 -12.64
N MET A 5 -61.78 -44.79 -13.38
CA MET A 5 -60.41 -44.92 -12.85
C MET A 5 -59.82 -43.51 -12.58
N LYS A 6 -59.58 -43.21 -11.32
CA LYS A 6 -58.88 -41.96 -10.89
C LYS A 6 -57.41 -42.17 -10.95
N ASN A 7 -56.74 -41.53 -11.94
CA ASN A 7 -55.29 -41.42 -12.01
C ASN A 7 -54.82 -40.40 -10.94
N LYS A 8 -54.06 -40.89 -9.96
CA LYS A 8 -53.28 -40.05 -9.03
C LYS A 8 -51.94 -39.78 -9.66
N PHE A 9 -51.74 -38.58 -10.20
CA PHE A 9 -50.42 -38.09 -10.53
C PHE A 9 -49.69 -37.68 -9.23
N LEU A 10 -48.70 -38.49 -8.86
CA LEU A 10 -47.72 -38.12 -7.82
C LEU A 10 -46.69 -37.21 -8.45
N THR A 11 -46.74 -35.91 -8.17
CA THR A 11 -45.73 -34.95 -8.58
C THR A 11 -44.57 -35.01 -7.59
N ASN A 12 -43.52 -35.71 -7.93
CA ASN A 12 -42.25 -35.66 -7.16
C ASN A 12 -41.56 -34.32 -7.39
N LEU A 13 -41.68 -33.42 -6.41
CA LEU A 13 -40.93 -32.16 -6.35
C LEU A 13 -39.51 -32.48 -5.85
N ILE A 14 -38.58 -32.63 -6.78
CA ILE A 14 -37.14 -32.74 -6.47
C ILE A 14 -36.66 -31.33 -6.09
N ILE A 15 -36.50 -31.04 -4.81
CA ILE A 15 -35.84 -29.84 -4.30
C ILE A 15 -34.34 -30.04 -4.50
N MET A 16 -33.83 -29.47 -5.58
CA MET A 16 -32.40 -29.41 -5.84
C MET A 16 -31.77 -28.35 -4.94
N MET A 17 -31.26 -28.78 -3.78
CA MET A 17 -30.51 -27.95 -2.86
C MET A 17 -29.19 -27.57 -3.53
N PHE A 18 -29.11 -26.36 -4.11
CA PHE A 18 -27.85 -25.77 -4.50
C PHE A 18 -27.03 -25.47 -3.25
N PHE A 19 -26.10 -26.35 -2.94
CA PHE A 19 -25.05 -26.08 -1.96
C PHE A 19 -24.11 -25.05 -2.60
N VAL A 20 -24.38 -23.76 -2.39
CA VAL A 20 -23.42 -22.71 -2.67
C VAL A 20 -22.31 -22.90 -1.66
N ALA A 21 -21.28 -23.65 -2.06
CA ALA A 21 -20.03 -23.66 -1.33
C ALA A 21 -19.51 -22.23 -1.34
N GLY A 22 -19.75 -21.51 -0.24
CA GLY A 22 -19.17 -20.21 0.00
C GLY A 22 -17.65 -20.40 -0.01
N VAL A 23 -17.01 -20.05 -1.12
CA VAL A 23 -15.58 -19.80 -1.16
C VAL A 23 -15.39 -18.65 -0.18
N SER A 24 -14.97 -18.98 1.04
CA SER A 24 -14.49 -18.00 2.01
C SER A 24 -13.26 -17.36 1.36
N ALA A 25 -13.48 -16.27 0.62
CA ALA A 25 -12.40 -15.44 0.17
C ALA A 25 -11.65 -15.04 1.45
N ASN A 26 -10.43 -15.55 1.59
CA ASN A 26 -9.54 -15.21 2.69
C ASN A 26 -9.25 -13.72 2.55
N SER A 27 -10.11 -12.87 3.15
CA SER A 27 -10.02 -11.43 2.98
C SER A 27 -8.66 -10.98 3.49
N GLN A 28 -7.88 -10.38 2.61
CA GLN A 28 -6.62 -9.75 2.98
C GLN A 28 -6.92 -8.69 4.03
N THR A 29 -6.31 -8.84 5.21
CA THR A 29 -6.40 -7.83 6.28
C THR A 29 -5.14 -6.97 6.26
N ALA A 30 -5.23 -5.77 6.81
CA ALA A 30 -4.06 -4.89 6.93
C ALA A 30 -2.92 -5.55 7.71
N ASP A 31 -3.24 -6.33 8.76
CA ASP A 31 -2.21 -7.00 9.57
C ASP A 31 -1.52 -8.13 8.79
N LYS A 32 -2.26 -8.89 7.99
CA LYS A 32 -1.66 -9.89 7.09
C LYS A 32 -0.77 -9.25 6.04
N ALA A 33 -1.20 -8.11 5.47
CA ALA A 33 -0.39 -7.37 4.51
C ALA A 33 0.91 -6.86 5.14
N VAL A 34 0.86 -6.33 6.37
CA VAL A 34 2.07 -5.90 7.10
C VAL A 34 3.01 -7.08 7.33
N GLU A 35 2.49 -8.22 7.74
CA GLU A 35 3.32 -9.41 8.00
C GLU A 35 3.96 -9.93 6.70
N GLU A 36 3.20 -9.97 5.59
CA GLU A 36 3.72 -10.35 4.28
C GLU A 36 4.87 -9.44 3.83
N LEU A 37 4.72 -8.12 4.00
CA LEU A 37 5.79 -7.17 3.66
C LEU A 37 7.02 -7.35 4.56
N LYS A 38 6.83 -7.59 5.85
CA LYS A 38 7.95 -7.85 6.78
C LYS A 38 8.71 -9.13 6.42
N GLU A 39 8.00 -10.21 6.16
CA GLU A 39 8.62 -11.48 5.76
C GLU A 39 9.33 -11.35 4.40
N GLY A 40 8.73 -10.61 3.45
CA GLY A 40 9.37 -10.30 2.17
C GLY A 40 10.66 -9.50 2.36
N ASN A 41 10.65 -8.48 3.21
CA ASN A 41 11.87 -7.72 3.52
C ASN A 41 12.94 -8.57 4.21
N LYS A 42 12.57 -9.46 5.13
CA LYS A 42 13.53 -10.42 5.70
C LYS A 42 14.18 -11.29 4.62
N ARG A 43 13.41 -11.80 3.67
CA ARG A 43 13.96 -12.58 2.56
C ARG A 43 14.95 -11.76 1.73
N TYR A 44 14.62 -10.49 1.44
CA TYR A 44 15.51 -9.56 0.74
C TYR A 44 16.83 -9.36 1.50
N VAL A 45 16.77 -9.00 2.79
CA VAL A 45 17.94 -8.76 3.65
C VAL A 45 18.84 -9.99 3.73
N PHE A 46 18.26 -11.19 3.84
CA PHE A 46 19.04 -12.44 3.90
C PHE A 46 19.48 -12.98 2.53
N ASN A 47 19.29 -12.23 1.44
CA ASN A 47 19.61 -12.68 0.07
C ASN A 47 18.94 -14.02 -0.31
N LYS A 48 17.69 -14.21 0.12
CA LYS A 48 16.88 -15.41 -0.14
C LYS A 48 15.50 -15.06 -0.74
N PRO A 49 15.43 -14.17 -1.75
CA PRO A 49 14.16 -13.82 -2.37
C PRO A 49 13.56 -15.03 -3.07
N THR A 50 12.26 -15.14 -3.04
CA THR A 50 11.50 -16.21 -3.70
C THR A 50 11.10 -15.83 -5.12
N HIS A 51 11.15 -14.54 -5.46
CA HIS A 51 10.74 -13.99 -6.76
C HIS A 51 9.33 -14.44 -7.19
N GLN A 52 8.42 -14.56 -6.22
CA GLN A 52 7.05 -14.96 -6.47
C GLN A 52 6.35 -13.97 -7.41
N ASN A 53 5.34 -14.47 -8.14
CA ASN A 53 4.51 -13.63 -9.00
C ASN A 53 5.26 -12.83 -10.08
N GLN A 54 6.41 -13.31 -10.57
CA GLN A 54 7.24 -12.62 -11.56
C GLN A 54 7.31 -13.34 -12.92
N ASN A 55 6.37 -14.23 -13.22
CA ASN A 55 6.36 -15.08 -14.41
C ASN A 55 5.21 -14.77 -15.39
N SER A 56 5.22 -15.42 -16.56
CA SER A 56 4.21 -15.23 -17.60
C SER A 56 2.81 -15.65 -17.17
N LYS A 57 2.69 -16.68 -16.33
CA LYS A 57 1.41 -17.15 -15.77
C LYS A 57 0.78 -16.03 -14.94
N ARG A 58 1.55 -15.42 -14.05
CA ARG A 58 1.08 -14.30 -13.23
C ARG A 58 0.64 -13.11 -14.08
N ARG A 59 1.41 -12.75 -15.14
CA ARG A 59 1.00 -11.68 -16.06
C ARG A 59 -0.36 -11.95 -16.69
N ALA A 60 -0.60 -13.18 -17.14
CA ALA A 60 -1.87 -13.56 -17.74
C ALA A 60 -3.05 -13.52 -16.74
N GLU A 61 -2.79 -13.86 -15.47
CA GLU A 61 -3.77 -13.77 -14.39
C GLU A 61 -4.17 -12.32 -14.13
N VAL A 62 -3.18 -11.44 -13.87
CA VAL A 62 -3.44 -10.05 -13.49
C VAL A 62 -3.85 -9.16 -14.67
N ALA A 63 -3.67 -9.59 -15.91
CA ALA A 63 -4.21 -8.91 -17.08
C ALA A 63 -5.76 -8.80 -17.06
N LYS A 64 -6.43 -9.64 -16.28
CA LYS A 64 -7.90 -9.67 -16.12
C LYS A 64 -8.38 -8.77 -14.97
N GLY A 65 -7.48 -8.31 -14.12
CA GLY A 65 -7.76 -7.48 -12.93
C GLY A 65 -6.64 -7.58 -11.92
N GLN A 66 -6.60 -6.63 -10.98
CA GLN A 66 -5.58 -6.56 -9.94
C GLN A 66 -6.21 -6.63 -8.55
N ASN A 67 -5.47 -7.17 -7.60
CA ASN A 67 -5.85 -7.24 -6.19
C ASN A 67 -4.61 -7.07 -5.30
N PRO A 68 -4.01 -5.86 -5.28
CA PRO A 68 -2.81 -5.60 -4.52
C PRO A 68 -3.07 -5.70 -3.00
N ILE A 69 -2.07 -6.18 -2.27
CA ILE A 69 -2.16 -6.34 -0.80
C ILE A 69 -1.93 -5.03 -0.06
N ALA A 70 -1.19 -4.09 -0.68
CA ALA A 70 -0.86 -2.80 -0.09
C ALA A 70 -0.70 -1.71 -1.16
N VAL A 71 -1.02 -0.48 -0.78
CA VAL A 71 -0.49 0.73 -1.43
C VAL A 71 0.84 1.07 -0.77
N VAL A 72 1.86 1.35 -1.57
CA VAL A 72 3.16 1.84 -1.08
C VAL A 72 3.43 3.22 -1.68
N VAL A 73 3.41 4.25 -0.83
CA VAL A 73 3.81 5.62 -1.17
C VAL A 73 5.29 5.76 -0.84
N THR A 74 6.15 5.99 -1.83
CA THR A 74 7.60 5.99 -1.61
C THR A 74 8.35 7.02 -2.47
N CYS A 75 9.64 7.13 -2.21
CA CYS A 75 10.52 8.01 -2.97
C CYS A 75 10.74 7.50 -4.40
N SER A 76 10.96 8.45 -5.35
CA SER A 76 11.44 8.15 -6.70
C SER A 76 12.92 7.74 -6.75
N ASP A 77 13.62 7.73 -5.62
CA ASP A 77 15.04 7.34 -5.52
C ASP A 77 15.24 5.96 -6.15
N SER A 78 16.23 5.86 -7.06
CA SER A 78 16.49 4.63 -7.83
C SER A 78 16.94 3.45 -6.98
N ARG A 79 17.38 3.69 -5.74
CA ARG A 79 17.79 2.67 -4.78
C ARG A 79 16.62 2.07 -4.01
N VAL A 80 15.43 2.62 -4.15
CA VAL A 80 14.21 2.21 -3.43
C VAL A 80 13.22 1.60 -4.42
N SER A 81 13.15 0.28 -4.47
CA SER A 81 12.18 -0.46 -5.30
C SER A 81 11.31 -1.32 -4.41
N PRO A 82 10.07 -0.92 -4.14
CA PRO A 82 9.20 -1.63 -3.19
C PRO A 82 9.04 -3.12 -3.50
N GLU A 83 8.86 -3.47 -4.78
CA GLU A 83 8.68 -4.86 -5.19
C GLU A 83 9.91 -5.72 -4.86
N ILE A 84 11.12 -5.15 -5.00
CA ILE A 84 12.37 -5.84 -4.66
C ILE A 84 12.55 -5.90 -3.14
N LEU A 85 12.38 -4.76 -2.44
CA LEU A 85 12.59 -4.64 -1.00
C LEU A 85 11.67 -5.56 -0.19
N PHE A 86 10.47 -5.82 -0.71
CA PHE A 86 9.47 -6.67 -0.07
C PHE A 86 9.31 -8.03 -0.73
N ASP A 87 10.21 -8.40 -1.67
CA ASP A 87 10.15 -9.67 -2.43
C ASP A 87 8.72 -9.96 -2.94
N GLN A 88 8.13 -8.95 -3.60
CA GLN A 88 6.80 -9.00 -4.18
C GLN A 88 6.88 -9.04 -5.72
N GLY A 89 5.79 -9.39 -6.36
CA GLY A 89 5.73 -9.53 -7.81
C GLY A 89 4.64 -8.68 -8.47
N ILE A 90 4.35 -9.02 -9.71
CA ILE A 90 3.42 -8.27 -10.57
C ILE A 90 2.01 -8.31 -9.97
N GLY A 91 1.45 -7.13 -9.71
CA GLY A 91 0.09 -6.96 -9.19
C GLY A 91 -0.06 -7.18 -7.67
N ASP A 92 1.05 -7.37 -6.93
CA ASP A 92 1.02 -7.55 -5.48
C ASP A 92 1.01 -6.20 -4.74
N LEU A 93 1.63 -5.16 -5.31
CA LEU A 93 1.67 -3.81 -4.75
C LEU A 93 1.06 -2.78 -5.69
N PHE A 94 0.42 -1.76 -5.13
CA PHE A 94 0.01 -0.54 -5.81
C PHE A 94 0.97 0.58 -5.41
N VAL A 95 1.89 0.97 -6.32
CA VAL A 95 3.02 1.83 -5.96
C VAL A 95 2.85 3.24 -6.48
N ILE A 96 3.02 4.24 -5.59
CA ILE A 96 3.03 5.68 -5.90
C ILE A 96 4.41 6.22 -5.53
N ARG A 97 5.09 6.85 -6.50
CA ARG A 97 6.48 7.32 -6.32
C ARG A 97 6.62 8.79 -6.67
N THR A 98 7.11 9.55 -5.70
CA THR A 98 7.44 10.98 -5.86
C THR A 98 8.74 11.29 -5.13
N ALA A 99 9.51 12.28 -5.58
CA ALA A 99 10.75 12.66 -4.88
C ALA A 99 10.43 13.07 -3.42
N GLY A 100 11.10 12.43 -2.46
CA GLY A 100 10.88 12.64 -1.02
C GLY A 100 9.56 12.05 -0.51
N ASN A 101 8.98 11.07 -1.18
CA ASN A 101 7.70 10.40 -0.82
C ASN A 101 6.56 11.37 -0.43
N ILE A 102 6.58 12.61 -0.94
CA ILE A 102 5.48 13.57 -0.78
C ILE A 102 4.26 13.11 -1.54
N ILE A 103 3.08 13.63 -1.16
CA ILE A 103 1.83 13.28 -1.82
C ILE A 103 1.04 14.56 -2.15
N ASP A 104 0.46 14.59 -3.34
CA ASP A 104 -0.42 15.63 -3.83
C ASP A 104 -1.84 15.09 -4.10
N ASP A 105 -2.70 15.88 -4.66
CA ASP A 105 -4.09 15.49 -4.95
C ASP A 105 -4.16 14.30 -5.93
N ILE A 106 -3.24 14.19 -6.89
CA ILE A 106 -3.20 13.06 -7.83
C ILE A 106 -2.79 11.78 -7.08
N GLY A 107 -1.80 11.88 -6.21
CA GLY A 107 -1.40 10.78 -5.35
C GLY A 107 -2.50 10.36 -4.37
N LEU A 108 -3.17 11.32 -3.72
CA LEU A 108 -4.31 11.04 -2.84
C LEU A 108 -5.44 10.35 -3.60
N GLY A 109 -5.82 10.85 -4.79
CA GLY A 109 -6.82 10.22 -5.64
C GLY A 109 -6.45 8.80 -6.06
N SER A 110 -5.15 8.53 -6.28
CA SER A 110 -4.66 7.17 -6.56
C SER A 110 -4.82 6.24 -5.37
N ILE A 111 -4.57 6.73 -4.14
CA ILE A 111 -4.81 5.96 -2.91
C ILE A 111 -6.31 5.70 -2.73
N GLU A 112 -7.15 6.71 -2.94
CA GLU A 112 -8.61 6.59 -2.87
C GLU A 112 -9.12 5.52 -3.83
N TYR A 113 -8.65 5.53 -5.07
CA TYR A 113 -8.97 4.50 -6.05
C TYR A 113 -8.59 3.09 -5.55
N ALA A 114 -7.38 2.93 -5.04
CA ALA A 114 -6.93 1.63 -4.52
C ALA A 114 -7.77 1.15 -3.33
N VAL A 115 -8.12 2.07 -2.42
CA VAL A 115 -8.91 1.76 -1.22
C VAL A 115 -10.37 1.49 -1.56
N GLU A 116 -11.00 2.32 -2.40
CA GLU A 116 -12.44 2.19 -2.70
C GLU A 116 -12.73 1.12 -3.74
N HIS A 117 -11.95 1.05 -4.81
CA HIS A 117 -12.24 0.16 -5.94
C HIS A 117 -11.51 -1.18 -5.82
N LEU A 118 -10.24 -1.18 -5.39
CA LEU A 118 -9.46 -2.40 -5.27
C LEU A 118 -9.52 -3.01 -3.85
N LYS A 119 -10.13 -2.31 -2.87
CA LYS A 119 -10.29 -2.76 -1.49
C LYS A 119 -8.96 -3.03 -0.76
N VAL A 120 -7.93 -2.29 -1.10
CA VAL A 120 -6.61 -2.44 -0.49
C VAL A 120 -6.68 -2.06 0.99
N PRO A 121 -6.27 -2.95 1.91
CA PRO A 121 -6.45 -2.72 3.34
C PRO A 121 -5.30 -1.95 4.01
N LEU A 122 -4.14 -1.83 3.34
CA LEU A 122 -2.92 -1.22 3.88
C LEU A 122 -2.41 -0.11 2.98
N VAL A 123 -2.10 1.05 3.56
CA VAL A 123 -1.33 2.12 2.93
C VAL A 123 -0.03 2.28 3.73
N LEU A 124 1.10 2.05 3.09
CA LEU A 124 2.43 2.17 3.67
C LEU A 124 3.14 3.39 3.08
N VAL A 125 3.54 4.34 3.92
CA VAL A 125 4.43 5.44 3.55
C VAL A 125 5.86 5.01 3.85
N LEU A 126 6.63 4.70 2.80
CA LEU A 126 7.99 4.21 2.88
C LEU A 126 8.98 5.33 2.54
N GLY A 127 9.58 5.92 3.56
CA GLY A 127 10.75 6.79 3.40
C GLY A 127 12.03 5.96 3.39
N HIS A 128 13.17 6.64 3.21
CA HIS A 128 14.47 5.99 3.24
C HIS A 128 15.55 6.92 3.78
N GLU A 129 16.60 6.35 4.29
CA GLU A 129 17.76 7.11 4.76
C GLU A 129 18.43 7.90 3.65
N ARG A 130 19.10 8.97 4.03
CA ARG A 130 19.88 9.83 3.10
C ARG A 130 19.07 10.24 1.86
N CYS A 131 17.78 10.58 2.06
CA CYS A 131 16.89 11.01 0.99
C CYS A 131 17.36 12.35 0.42
N GLY A 132 17.74 12.36 -0.87
CA GLY A 132 18.28 13.56 -1.52
C GLY A 132 17.32 14.75 -1.56
N ALA A 133 16.02 14.52 -1.67
CA ALA A 133 15.00 15.60 -1.65
C ALA A 133 14.90 16.24 -0.26
N VAL A 134 14.98 15.44 0.81
CA VAL A 134 14.97 15.93 2.19
C VAL A 134 16.30 16.64 2.51
N ASP A 135 17.44 16.06 2.10
CA ASP A 135 18.77 16.65 2.29
C ASP A 135 18.90 18.02 1.61
N ALA A 136 18.44 18.14 0.36
CA ALA A 136 18.39 19.42 -0.35
C ALA A 136 17.54 20.46 0.38
N THR A 137 16.43 20.04 0.98
CA THR A 137 15.56 20.93 1.78
C THR A 137 16.24 21.36 3.09
N VAL A 138 16.91 20.44 3.79
CA VAL A 138 17.67 20.73 5.02
C VAL A 138 18.80 21.70 4.77
N LYS A 139 19.56 21.51 3.68
CA LYS A 139 20.68 22.40 3.29
C LYS A 139 20.19 23.78 2.88
N GLY A 140 18.97 23.87 2.38
CA GLY A 140 18.43 25.12 1.86
C GLY A 140 19.16 25.59 0.60
N GLY A 141 18.99 26.86 0.28
CA GLY A 141 19.57 27.47 -0.91
C GLY A 141 18.56 27.69 -2.02
N GLU A 142 19.03 28.23 -3.14
CA GLU A 142 18.17 28.54 -4.28
C GLU A 142 17.81 27.28 -5.05
N VAL A 143 16.51 27.07 -5.26
CA VAL A 143 15.98 25.97 -6.08
C VAL A 143 15.20 26.53 -7.26
N HIS A 144 15.28 25.86 -8.41
CA HIS A 144 14.68 26.31 -9.66
C HIS A 144 13.54 25.36 -10.11
N GLY A 145 12.68 25.90 -10.97
CA GLY A 145 11.61 25.14 -11.62
C GLY A 145 10.68 24.44 -10.62
N HIS A 146 10.26 23.24 -10.96
CA HIS A 146 9.30 22.45 -10.17
C HIS A 146 9.88 21.85 -8.89
N ILE A 147 11.22 21.86 -8.72
CA ILE A 147 11.87 21.43 -7.48
C ILE A 147 11.40 22.27 -6.30
N LYS A 148 11.02 23.54 -6.53
CA LYS A 148 10.44 24.44 -5.51
C LYS A 148 9.22 23.80 -4.83
N THR A 149 8.36 23.14 -5.58
CA THR A 149 7.17 22.47 -5.03
C THR A 149 7.55 21.33 -4.09
N ILE A 150 8.56 20.53 -4.46
CA ILE A 150 9.05 19.42 -3.62
C ILE A 150 9.59 19.98 -2.30
N VAL A 151 10.51 20.95 -2.38
CA VAL A 151 11.12 21.59 -1.20
C VAL A 151 10.04 22.23 -0.30
N SER A 152 9.07 22.94 -0.88
CA SER A 152 7.98 23.58 -0.13
C SER A 152 7.14 22.57 0.67
N ASN A 153 6.88 21.39 0.11
CA ASN A 153 6.17 20.32 0.81
C ASN A 153 6.98 19.73 1.96
N ILE A 154 8.29 19.51 1.75
CA ILE A 154 9.18 18.91 2.74
C ILE A 154 9.54 19.90 3.86
N ASN A 155 9.60 21.22 3.59
CA ASN A 155 9.97 22.25 4.58
C ASN A 155 9.21 22.13 5.90
N LYS A 156 7.92 21.81 5.86
CA LYS A 156 7.12 21.60 7.09
C LYS A 156 7.69 20.49 8.00
N ALA A 157 8.29 19.47 7.40
CA ALA A 157 8.93 18.40 8.14
C ALA A 157 10.26 18.86 8.72
N VAL A 158 11.07 19.59 7.94
CA VAL A 158 12.35 20.15 8.39
C VAL A 158 12.14 21.11 9.56
N ASP A 159 11.16 22.01 9.46
CA ASP A 159 10.86 22.98 10.53
C ASP A 159 10.48 22.29 11.86
N LYS A 160 9.60 21.28 11.78
CA LYS A 160 9.26 20.47 12.95
C LYS A 160 10.47 19.69 13.50
N ALA A 161 11.37 19.24 12.65
CA ALA A 161 12.55 18.47 13.04
C ALA A 161 13.63 19.30 13.75
N ARG A 162 13.70 20.62 13.49
CA ARG A 162 14.72 21.53 14.10
C ARG A 162 14.70 21.53 15.63
N SER A 163 13.56 21.28 16.26
CA SER A 163 13.43 21.22 17.71
C SER A 163 13.82 19.87 18.31
N LYS A 164 14.05 18.84 17.48
CA LYS A 164 14.38 17.50 17.94
C LYS A 164 15.90 17.34 18.14
N LYS A 165 16.31 16.59 19.18
CA LYS A 165 17.72 16.23 19.38
C LYS A 165 18.17 15.20 18.34
N GLY A 166 19.45 15.23 17.97
CA GLY A 166 20.05 14.27 17.04
C GLY A 166 20.27 14.86 15.64
N ASP A 167 20.45 14.01 14.67
CA ASP A 167 20.70 14.42 13.29
C ASP A 167 19.45 15.04 12.64
N LEU A 168 19.63 16.24 12.06
CA LEU A 168 18.52 16.99 11.49
C LEU A 168 17.95 16.30 10.24
N LEU A 169 18.80 15.69 9.41
CA LEU A 169 18.36 15.00 8.19
C LEU A 169 17.53 13.77 8.54
N GLU A 170 18.01 12.94 9.46
CA GLU A 170 17.25 11.77 9.94
C GLU A 170 15.90 12.16 10.55
N ASN A 171 15.92 13.17 11.42
CA ASN A 171 14.70 13.67 12.05
C ASN A 171 13.71 14.23 11.03
N SER A 172 14.22 14.92 9.99
CA SER A 172 13.40 15.47 8.91
C SER A 172 12.79 14.36 8.05
N ILE A 173 13.53 13.29 7.75
CA ILE A 173 13.03 12.12 7.02
C ILE A 173 11.89 11.46 7.81
N LYS A 174 12.09 11.17 9.09
CA LYS A 174 11.06 10.59 9.96
C LYS A 174 9.82 11.49 10.03
N GLN A 175 10.03 12.78 10.24
CA GLN A 175 8.93 13.74 10.31
C GLN A 175 8.18 13.88 8.98
N ASN A 176 8.87 13.76 7.84
CA ASN A 176 8.23 13.81 6.54
C ASN A 176 7.33 12.58 6.32
N ILE A 177 7.78 11.39 6.71
CA ILE A 177 6.96 10.17 6.72
C ILE A 177 5.70 10.40 7.56
N ASP A 178 5.86 10.89 8.81
CA ASP A 178 4.74 11.12 9.72
C ASP A 178 3.74 12.14 9.17
N ASN A 179 4.24 13.23 8.56
CA ASN A 179 3.37 14.25 7.95
C ASN A 179 2.55 13.66 6.80
N VAL A 180 3.15 12.81 5.96
CA VAL A 180 2.43 12.16 4.85
C VAL A 180 1.43 11.13 5.34
N VAL A 181 1.76 10.35 6.37
CA VAL A 181 0.82 9.44 7.04
C VAL A 181 -0.39 10.22 7.59
N GLU A 182 -0.13 11.34 8.26
CA GLU A 182 -1.18 12.21 8.80
C GLU A 182 -2.04 12.83 7.68
N GLN A 183 -1.42 13.30 6.60
CA GLN A 183 -2.10 13.85 5.44
C GLN A 183 -3.07 12.82 4.83
N ILE A 184 -2.62 11.58 4.64
CA ILE A 184 -3.44 10.50 4.10
C ILE A 184 -4.59 10.16 5.06
N ARG A 185 -4.32 10.01 6.35
CA ARG A 185 -5.35 9.68 7.37
C ARG A 185 -6.45 10.72 7.46
N ASN A 186 -6.11 11.99 7.25
CA ASN A 186 -7.03 13.13 7.41
C ASN A 186 -7.60 13.62 6.06
N SER A 187 -7.29 12.94 4.95
CA SER A 187 -7.80 13.31 3.63
C SER A 187 -9.29 13.01 3.51
N LYS A 188 -10.07 14.09 3.41
CA LYS A 188 -11.54 14.05 3.27
C LYS A 188 -11.95 13.97 1.81
N PRO A 189 -13.13 13.38 1.53
CA PRO A 189 -14.03 12.69 2.48
C PRO A 189 -13.73 11.19 2.65
N ILE A 190 -12.86 10.61 1.82
CA ILE A 190 -12.74 9.15 1.64
C ILE A 190 -11.81 8.54 2.66
N LEU A 191 -10.51 8.90 2.61
CA LEU A 191 -9.48 8.24 3.41
C LEU A 191 -9.66 8.45 4.91
N GLU A 192 -10.10 9.65 5.33
CA GLU A 192 -10.46 9.90 6.74
C GLU A 192 -11.54 8.93 7.21
N ASN A 193 -12.63 8.77 6.43
CA ASN A 193 -13.72 7.87 6.78
C ASN A 193 -13.29 6.40 6.87
N TYR A 194 -12.44 5.95 5.93
CA TYR A 194 -11.91 4.59 5.95
C TYR A 194 -10.96 4.36 7.12
N SER A 195 -10.13 5.36 7.47
CA SER A 195 -9.22 5.33 8.61
C SER A 195 -9.99 5.29 9.94
N LEU A 196 -10.97 6.18 10.14
CA LEU A 196 -11.80 6.23 11.35
C LEU A 196 -12.60 4.93 11.57
N LYS A 197 -13.11 4.35 10.49
CA LYS A 197 -13.84 3.06 10.54
C LYS A 197 -12.90 1.84 10.60
N LYS A 198 -11.59 2.04 10.70
CA LYS A 198 -10.57 0.97 10.72
C LYS A 198 -10.68 0.01 9.52
N LYS A 199 -11.16 0.49 8.38
CA LYS A 199 -11.22 -0.28 7.14
C LYS A 199 -9.89 -0.36 6.43
N ILE A 200 -9.02 0.63 6.68
CA ILE A 200 -7.63 0.64 6.23
C ILE A 200 -6.70 0.92 7.42
N LYS A 201 -5.47 0.46 7.29
CA LYS A 201 -4.36 0.86 8.16
C LYS A 201 -3.41 1.72 7.34
N VAL A 202 -3.00 2.87 7.90
CA VAL A 202 -2.00 3.75 7.28
C VAL A 202 -0.79 3.78 8.20
N LEU A 203 0.37 3.33 7.72
CA LEU A 203 1.60 3.21 8.50
C LEU A 203 2.76 3.94 7.83
N GLY A 204 3.72 4.38 8.65
CA GLY A 204 5.01 4.82 8.20
C GLY A 204 6.06 3.70 8.30
N ALA A 205 7.07 3.75 7.45
CA ALA A 205 8.26 2.92 7.58
C ALA A 205 9.48 3.64 7.00
N ILE A 206 10.66 3.25 7.43
CA ILE A 206 11.93 3.74 6.91
C ILE A 206 12.80 2.60 6.43
N TYR A 207 13.33 2.75 5.22
CA TYR A 207 14.26 1.83 4.58
C TYR A 207 15.69 2.25 4.86
N ASP A 208 16.47 1.34 5.40
CA ASP A 208 17.90 1.47 5.63
C ASP A 208 18.65 1.09 4.35
N LEU A 209 19.44 2.03 3.82
CA LEU A 209 20.18 1.83 2.58
C LEU A 209 21.44 0.97 2.75
N ASP A 210 21.91 0.75 3.97
CA ASP A 210 23.16 0.04 4.23
C ASP A 210 22.90 -1.47 4.40
N ASP A 211 21.88 -1.83 5.17
CA ASP A 211 21.59 -3.23 5.49
C ASP A 211 20.33 -3.78 4.80
N GLY A 212 19.55 -2.93 4.17
CA GLY A 212 18.35 -3.33 3.45
C GLY A 212 17.10 -3.53 4.32
N THR A 213 17.18 -3.26 5.62
CA THR A 213 16.03 -3.44 6.52
C THR A 213 14.99 -2.35 6.35
N VAL A 214 13.72 -2.72 6.53
CA VAL A 214 12.59 -1.78 6.63
C VAL A 214 12.06 -1.81 8.06
N ARG A 215 12.15 -0.67 8.75
CA ARG A 215 11.63 -0.48 10.11
C ARG A 215 10.25 0.18 10.03
N PHE A 216 9.23 -0.52 10.51
CA PHE A 216 7.84 -0.03 10.58
C PHE A 216 7.63 0.75 11.89
N ASN A 217 6.91 1.90 11.79
CA ASN A 217 6.55 2.75 12.95
C ASN A 217 5.28 2.23 13.63
#